data_17fe290e43599dfc821503bf62c8ab94
#
_entry.id   17fe290e43599dfc821503bf62c8ab94
#
_cell.length_a   1.000
_cell.length_b   1.000
_cell.length_c   1.000
_cell.angle_alpha   90.00
_cell.angle_beta   90.00
_cell.angle_gamma   90.00
#
_symmetry.space_group_name_H-M   'P 1'
#
loop_
_entity.id
_entity.type
_entity.pdbx_description
1 polymer ?
#
loop_
_entity_poly.entity_id
_entity_poly.type
_entity_poly.pdbx_seq_one_letter_code
_entity_poly.pdbx_strand_id
1 'polypeptide(L)'
;MPSPFLPRLGGASRRLLVAVSALGLLLASCAPATGPGADGGQNGEASGDLKVVTTFLPITLFTRAVAGDCAEVSALIPPSTGPHDFQSRPGDLVALRQAQVLVKNGLEMEDFLDKLVESAENAELVVIDSSRGVATIESDDHGDDHGHSHGHDHGHSHSHGAVNPHIWLDPQRAVQQVENIRDGLVAADPSCADGYRRNAEAYIAELRDLDASIATELAPFSGQTFVAFHDFAPYFAERYNLQAEFVVDVPEINPTPADLRRVSEIVARTDLQALLSEPQEGNRSFNALARDLGVRVSVFDPLETGSEEDARDPSTYLRVMRSNVQELRQAFGV
;
A
#
# COMPACT_ATOMS: atom_id res chain seq x y z
N MET A 1 -34.59 -45.27 -17.61
CA MET A 1 -34.40 -46.32 -18.66
C MET A 1 -33.58 -45.71 -19.75
N PRO A 2 -32.59 -46.37 -20.36
CA PRO A 2 -31.43 -47.01 -19.77
C PRO A 2 -30.07 -46.45 -20.33
N SER A 3 -29.02 -46.55 -19.59
CA SER A 3 -27.67 -46.77 -20.16
C SER A 3 -27.63 -48.09 -20.95
N PRO A 4 -26.64 -48.38 -21.81
CA PRO A 4 -25.26 -48.66 -21.39
C PRO A 4 -24.18 -48.46 -22.48
N PHE A 5 -22.90 -48.56 -22.18
CA PHE A 5 -21.89 -49.54 -22.52
C PHE A 5 -20.48 -48.96 -22.63
N LEU A 6 -19.63 -49.45 -21.76
CA LEU A 6 -18.18 -49.52 -21.97
C LEU A 6 -17.84 -50.69 -22.93
N PRO A 7 -16.64 -50.71 -23.54
CA PRO A 7 -15.74 -51.76 -23.10
C PRO A 7 -14.24 -51.36 -22.92
N ARG A 8 -13.63 -52.22 -22.14
CA ARG A 8 -12.21 -52.41 -21.81
C ARG A 8 -11.41 -53.00 -22.96
N LEU A 9 -10.08 -53.01 -22.69
CA LEU A 9 -9.00 -53.95 -23.06
C LEU A 9 -7.84 -53.13 -23.66
N GLY A 10 -6.57 -53.33 -23.35
CA GLY A 10 -5.74 -54.28 -22.73
C GLY A 10 -4.32 -53.82 -22.99
N GLY A 11 -3.43 -53.81 -22.12
CA GLY A 11 -2.45 -54.68 -21.65
C GLY A 11 -1.28 -54.99 -22.59
N ALA A 12 -0.05 -54.51 -22.24
CA ALA A 12 1.17 -55.26 -22.58
C ALA A 12 2.36 -54.75 -21.73
N SER A 13 2.76 -55.60 -20.85
CA SER A 13 4.04 -55.59 -20.13
C SER A 13 5.21 -55.88 -21.07
N ARG A 14 6.36 -55.26 -20.90
CA ARG A 14 7.66 -55.86 -21.23
C ARG A 14 8.71 -55.47 -20.21
N ARG A 15 9.27 -56.51 -19.67
CA ARG A 15 10.35 -56.62 -18.68
C ARG A 15 11.73 -56.62 -19.34
N LEU A 16 12.72 -56.40 -18.48
CA LEU A 16 14.14 -56.84 -18.53
C LEU A 16 15.07 -55.91 -19.36
N LEU A 17 16.16 -55.43 -18.76
CA LEU A 17 17.39 -56.18 -18.42
C LEU A 17 18.33 -55.36 -17.54
N VAL A 18 18.86 -56.02 -16.56
CA VAL A 18 19.95 -55.65 -15.65
C VAL A 18 21.27 -55.76 -16.40
N ALA A 19 22.17 -54.79 -16.20
CA ALA A 19 23.60 -55.01 -16.42
C ALA A 19 24.39 -54.34 -15.29
N VAL A 20 24.94 -55.21 -14.46
CA VAL A 20 25.98 -54.93 -13.46
C VAL A 20 27.31 -54.98 -14.16
N SER A 21 28.16 -53.97 -13.96
CA SER A 21 29.61 -54.15 -14.18
C SER A 21 30.39 -53.34 -13.15
N ALA A 22 31.25 -54.06 -12.50
CA ALA A 22 32.06 -53.68 -11.36
C ALA A 22 33.43 -53.12 -11.79
N LEU A 23 34.02 -52.39 -10.84
CA LEU A 23 35.44 -52.40 -10.48
C LEU A 23 36.42 -51.51 -11.27
N GLY A 24 37.04 -50.59 -10.53
CA GLY A 24 38.24 -49.85 -10.95
C GLY A 24 38.71 -48.82 -9.89
N LEU A 25 39.29 -49.37 -8.78
CA LEU A 25 40.12 -48.53 -7.87
C LEU A 25 41.40 -48.10 -8.61
N LEU A 26 41.63 -46.78 -8.64
CA LEU A 26 42.97 -46.23 -8.85
C LEU A 26 43.20 -45.11 -7.83
N LEU A 27 44.02 -45.40 -6.85
CA LEU A 27 44.65 -44.47 -5.93
C LEU A 27 45.73 -43.67 -6.70
N ALA A 28 45.54 -42.37 -6.79
CA ALA A 28 46.60 -41.45 -7.17
C ALA A 28 46.70 -40.36 -6.13
N SER A 29 47.71 -40.46 -5.29
CA SER A 29 48.21 -39.43 -4.39
C SER A 29 48.86 -38.31 -5.23
N CYS A 30 48.45 -37.07 -5.00
CA CYS A 30 49.25 -35.87 -5.40
C CYS A 30 49.13 -34.80 -4.37
N ALA A 31 50.27 -34.25 -4.05
CA ALA A 31 50.59 -33.20 -3.07
C ALA A 31 49.99 -31.82 -3.38
N PRO A 32 49.93 -30.91 -2.35
CA PRO A 32 49.27 -29.62 -2.52
C PRO A 32 50.16 -28.63 -3.32
N ALA A 33 49.58 -28.06 -4.35
CA ALA A 33 50.12 -26.89 -5.00
C ALA A 33 49.47 -25.63 -4.35
N THR A 34 50.29 -24.84 -3.68
CA THR A 34 49.96 -23.49 -3.21
C THR A 34 49.84 -22.59 -4.40
N GLY A 35 48.65 -22.22 -4.82
CA GLY A 35 48.32 -21.13 -5.74
C GLY A 35 47.73 -19.93 -4.96
N PRO A 36 47.96 -18.67 -5.40
CA PRO A 36 47.57 -17.50 -4.66
C PRO A 36 46.04 -17.33 -4.64
N GLY A 37 45.55 -16.86 -3.47
CA GLY A 37 44.13 -16.76 -3.13
C GLY A 37 43.29 -16.04 -4.18
N ALA A 38 42.28 -16.73 -4.64
CA ALA A 38 41.10 -16.10 -5.15
C ALA A 38 40.29 -15.66 -3.90
N ASP A 39 40.17 -14.35 -3.75
CA ASP A 39 39.17 -13.75 -2.83
C ASP A 39 37.83 -14.35 -3.21
N GLY A 40 37.40 -15.31 -2.41
CA GLY A 40 36.05 -15.78 -2.39
C GLY A 40 35.21 -14.65 -1.80
N GLY A 41 34.55 -13.87 -2.67
CA GLY A 41 33.46 -13.02 -2.24
C GLY A 41 32.50 -13.90 -1.45
N GLN A 42 32.49 -13.71 -0.13
CA GLN A 42 31.41 -14.18 0.71
C GLN A 42 30.17 -13.45 0.19
N ASN A 43 29.40 -14.13 -0.67
CA ASN A 43 27.96 -13.83 -0.75
C ASN A 43 27.47 -14.08 0.67
N GLY A 44 27.37 -13.03 1.47
CA GLY A 44 26.63 -13.05 2.71
C GLY A 44 25.22 -13.46 2.30
N GLU A 45 24.81 -14.67 2.66
CA GLU A 45 23.42 -15.01 2.71
C GLU A 45 22.80 -13.94 3.63
N ALA A 46 21.96 -13.09 3.05
CA ALA A 46 21.18 -12.13 3.81
C ALA A 46 20.31 -12.96 4.74
N SER A 47 20.68 -12.97 6.03
CA SER A 47 19.83 -13.58 7.03
C SER A 47 18.64 -12.62 7.19
N GLY A 48 17.44 -13.01 6.77
CA GLY A 48 16.20 -12.26 6.98
C GLY A 48 15.79 -12.17 8.45
N ASP A 49 16.72 -11.88 9.32
CA ASP A 49 16.53 -11.86 10.76
C ASP A 49 15.97 -10.52 11.26
N LEU A 50 16.03 -9.45 10.45
CA LEU A 50 15.47 -8.14 10.82
C LEU A 50 13.95 -8.20 10.77
N LYS A 51 13.30 -8.01 11.91
CA LYS A 51 11.84 -7.96 12.02
C LYS A 51 11.35 -6.52 11.88
N VAL A 52 10.63 -6.28 10.80
CA VAL A 52 10.05 -4.99 10.47
C VAL A 52 8.53 -5.08 10.60
N VAL A 53 7.95 -4.20 11.41
CA VAL A 53 6.50 -3.99 11.50
C VAL A 53 6.15 -2.73 10.72
N THR A 54 5.11 -2.79 9.93
CA THR A 54 4.57 -1.65 9.17
C THR A 54 3.17 -1.34 9.63
N THR A 55 2.66 -0.13 9.38
CA THR A 55 1.34 0.25 9.84
C THR A 55 0.24 -0.34 8.97
N PHE A 56 0.05 0.13 7.75
CA PHE A 56 -1.06 -0.29 6.88
C PHE A 56 -0.59 -0.54 5.43
N LEU A 57 -1.51 -0.87 4.54
CA LEU A 57 -1.22 -1.49 3.26
C LEU A 57 -0.16 -0.78 2.40
N PRO A 58 -0.24 0.52 2.03
CA PRO A 58 0.78 1.18 1.20
C PRO A 58 2.17 1.11 1.82
N ILE A 59 2.27 1.36 3.13
CA ILE A 59 3.55 1.32 3.85
C ILE A 59 4.12 -0.09 3.89
N THR A 60 3.25 -1.09 4.01
CA THR A 60 3.64 -2.50 3.91
C THR A 60 4.21 -2.83 2.53
N LEU A 61 3.54 -2.39 1.45
CA LEU A 61 3.96 -2.62 0.08
C LEU A 61 5.32 -1.96 -0.22
N PHE A 62 5.49 -0.69 0.16
CA PHE A 62 6.76 0.02 -0.03
C PHE A 62 7.90 -0.60 0.78
N THR A 63 7.62 -0.96 2.03
CA THR A 63 8.61 -1.60 2.89
C THR A 63 9.02 -2.96 2.35
N ARG A 64 8.08 -3.78 1.88
CA ARG A 64 8.37 -5.07 1.23
C ARG A 64 9.17 -4.91 -0.06
N ALA A 65 8.84 -3.90 -0.88
CA ALA A 65 9.59 -3.58 -2.08
C ALA A 65 11.06 -3.29 -1.78
N VAL A 66 11.34 -2.53 -0.70
CA VAL A 66 12.71 -2.20 -0.29
C VAL A 66 13.39 -3.36 0.42
N ALA A 67 12.68 -4.05 1.31
CA ALA A 67 13.24 -5.12 2.12
C ALA A 67 13.67 -6.33 1.27
N GLY A 68 12.84 -6.74 0.30
CA GLY A 68 13.08 -7.99 -0.43
C GLY A 68 13.27 -9.15 0.54
N ASP A 69 14.33 -9.93 0.35
CA ASP A 69 14.69 -11.06 1.20
C ASP A 69 15.54 -10.66 2.43
N CYS A 70 15.83 -9.36 2.62
CA CYS A 70 16.71 -8.87 3.69
C CYS A 70 16.02 -8.77 5.05
N ALA A 71 14.70 -8.67 5.09
CA ALA A 71 13.95 -8.51 6.34
C ALA A 71 12.59 -9.21 6.29
N GLU A 72 12.12 -9.65 7.45
CA GLU A 72 10.75 -10.14 7.64
C GLU A 72 9.82 -8.95 7.88
N VAL A 73 8.91 -8.69 6.93
CA VAL A 73 7.95 -7.58 7.00
C VAL A 73 6.56 -8.08 7.35
N SER A 74 6.00 -7.55 8.43
CA SER A 74 4.62 -7.82 8.87
C SER A 74 3.84 -6.53 9.06
N ALA A 75 2.53 -6.57 8.75
CA ALA A 75 1.64 -5.42 8.96
C ALA A 75 1.04 -5.45 10.37
N LEU A 76 0.96 -4.29 11.03
CA LEU A 76 0.28 -4.09 12.31
C LEU A 76 -1.23 -4.07 12.10
N ILE A 77 -1.68 -3.31 11.12
CA ILE A 77 -3.09 -3.23 10.72
C ILE A 77 -3.34 -4.33 9.70
N PRO A 78 -4.29 -5.25 9.93
CA PRO A 78 -4.65 -6.25 8.94
C PRO A 78 -5.04 -5.58 7.61
N PRO A 79 -4.63 -6.13 6.45
CA PRO A 79 -4.91 -5.49 5.16
C PRO A 79 -6.40 -5.24 4.88
N SER A 80 -7.28 -6.01 5.49
CA SER A 80 -8.74 -5.84 5.37
C SER A 80 -9.34 -4.73 6.24
N THR A 81 -8.50 -4.01 6.99
CA THR A 81 -8.93 -2.95 7.92
C THR A 81 -8.25 -1.65 7.51
N GLY A 82 -9.03 -0.59 7.32
CA GLY A 82 -8.49 0.75 7.06
C GLY A 82 -7.78 1.34 8.28
N PRO A 83 -6.83 2.25 8.07
CA PRO A 83 -6.08 2.87 9.16
C PRO A 83 -6.99 3.71 10.09
N HIS A 84 -8.07 4.28 9.56
CA HIS A 84 -9.03 5.11 10.29
C HIS A 84 -9.89 4.28 11.26
N ASP A 85 -10.22 3.03 10.91
CA ASP A 85 -11.04 2.10 11.72
C ASP A 85 -10.23 1.26 12.71
N PHE A 86 -8.91 1.36 12.68
CA PHE A 86 -8.06 0.45 13.43
C PHE A 86 -8.14 0.69 14.94
N GLN A 87 -8.41 -0.39 15.66
CA GLN A 87 -8.33 -0.45 17.12
C GLN A 87 -7.27 -1.45 17.54
N SER A 88 -6.27 -0.98 18.29
CA SER A 88 -5.16 -1.80 18.74
C SER A 88 -5.61 -2.94 19.66
N ARG A 89 -4.98 -4.10 19.52
CA ARG A 89 -5.24 -5.33 20.27
C ARG A 89 -3.99 -5.73 21.06
N PRO A 90 -4.12 -6.57 22.10
CA PRO A 90 -2.95 -7.05 22.86
C PRO A 90 -1.86 -7.71 22.00
N GLY A 91 -2.24 -8.34 20.87
CA GLY A 91 -1.30 -8.93 19.93
C GLY A 91 -0.39 -7.92 19.25
N ASP A 92 -0.89 -6.72 18.97
CA ASP A 92 -0.15 -5.65 18.32
C ASP A 92 1.00 -5.14 19.21
N LEU A 93 0.72 -5.09 20.53
CA LEU A 93 1.73 -4.77 21.53
C LEU A 93 2.86 -5.82 21.55
N VAL A 94 2.51 -7.10 21.40
CA VAL A 94 3.51 -8.18 21.33
C VAL A 94 4.34 -8.06 20.05
N ALA A 95 3.72 -7.72 18.93
CA ALA A 95 4.42 -7.50 17.67
C ALA A 95 5.45 -6.37 17.79
N LEU A 96 5.08 -5.22 18.37
CA LEU A 96 6.00 -4.09 18.57
C LEU A 96 7.13 -4.39 19.57
N ARG A 97 6.86 -5.18 20.61
CA ARG A 97 7.90 -5.64 21.55
C ARG A 97 8.96 -6.50 20.90
N GLN A 98 8.61 -7.23 19.85
CA GLN A 98 9.50 -8.16 19.13
C GLN A 98 10.13 -7.53 17.89
N ALA A 99 9.62 -6.40 17.43
CA ALA A 99 10.11 -5.70 16.26
C ALA A 99 11.44 -4.98 16.56
N GLN A 100 12.30 -4.91 15.57
CA GLN A 100 13.50 -4.07 15.59
C GLN A 100 13.25 -2.75 14.87
N VAL A 101 12.33 -2.76 13.88
CA VAL A 101 11.96 -1.58 13.12
C VAL A 101 10.45 -1.49 13.03
N LEU A 102 9.93 -0.28 13.18
CA LEU A 102 8.56 0.10 12.85
C LEU A 102 8.59 1.14 11.75
N VAL A 103 7.85 0.90 10.67
CA VAL A 103 7.69 1.86 9.57
C VAL A 103 6.26 2.38 9.59
N LYS A 104 6.09 3.69 9.66
CA LYS A 104 4.79 4.37 9.65
C LYS A 104 4.66 5.34 8.48
N ASN A 105 3.41 5.66 8.11
CA ASN A 105 3.16 6.76 7.18
C ASN A 105 3.60 8.09 7.79
N GLY A 106 3.15 8.39 9.01
CA GLY A 106 3.27 9.69 9.63
C GLY A 106 2.09 10.60 9.30
N LEU A 107 2.26 11.91 9.54
CA LEU A 107 1.24 12.93 9.28
C LEU A 107 -0.08 12.68 10.03
N GLU A 108 0.01 12.19 11.27
CA GLU A 108 -1.13 11.91 12.15
C GLU A 108 -2.09 10.82 11.63
N MET A 109 -1.74 10.11 10.54
CA MET A 109 -2.54 8.98 10.04
C MET A 109 -2.73 7.89 11.09
N GLU A 110 -1.71 7.69 11.93
CA GLU A 110 -1.69 6.65 12.94
C GLU A 110 -1.63 7.25 14.37
N ASP A 111 -2.58 8.08 14.76
CA ASP A 111 -2.63 8.73 16.08
C ASP A 111 -2.60 7.76 17.27
N PHE A 112 -3.14 6.54 17.07
CA PHE A 112 -3.12 5.49 18.09
C PHE A 112 -1.72 4.96 18.37
N LEU A 113 -0.77 5.15 17.44
CA LEU A 113 0.51 4.46 17.39
C LEU A 113 1.46 4.91 18.51
N ASP A 114 1.49 6.20 18.82
CA ASP A 114 2.42 6.74 19.83
C ASP A 114 2.19 6.10 21.22
N LYS A 115 0.92 5.97 21.62
CA LYS A 115 0.55 5.29 22.88
C LYS A 115 0.89 3.80 22.85
N LEU A 116 0.74 3.17 21.69
CA LEU A 116 1.02 1.75 21.53
C LEU A 116 2.53 1.48 21.59
N VAL A 117 3.34 2.32 20.96
CA VAL A 117 4.82 2.26 21.00
C VAL A 117 5.32 2.49 22.42
N GLU A 118 4.80 3.50 23.12
CA GLU A 118 5.13 3.74 24.53
C GLU A 118 4.81 2.52 25.40
N SER A 119 3.62 1.92 25.22
CA SER A 119 3.18 0.74 25.98
C SER A 119 3.96 -0.53 25.62
N ALA A 120 4.60 -0.58 24.46
CA ALA A 120 5.45 -1.70 24.07
C ALA A 120 6.74 -1.79 24.91
N GLU A 121 7.20 -0.68 25.51
CA GLU A 121 8.42 -0.61 26.32
C GLU A 121 9.66 -1.20 25.60
N ASN A 122 9.71 -1.07 24.27
CA ASN A 122 10.82 -1.54 23.45
C ASN A 122 11.79 -0.39 23.17
N ALA A 123 12.79 -0.24 24.03
CA ALA A 123 13.79 0.84 23.93
C ALA A 123 14.70 0.73 22.69
N GLU A 124 14.77 -0.44 22.07
CA GLU A 124 15.60 -0.69 20.89
C GLU A 124 14.82 -0.52 19.57
N LEU A 125 13.51 -0.23 19.64
CA LEU A 125 12.66 -0.07 18.45
C LEU A 125 13.07 1.17 17.65
N VAL A 126 13.51 0.95 16.41
CA VAL A 126 13.77 2.04 15.46
C VAL A 126 12.47 2.40 14.75
N VAL A 127 12.03 3.66 14.85
CA VAL A 127 10.83 4.14 14.16
C VAL A 127 11.25 4.92 12.91
N ILE A 128 10.79 4.45 11.76
CA ILE A 128 10.96 5.11 10.45
C ILE A 128 9.66 5.81 10.10
N ASP A 129 9.69 7.14 10.06
CA ASP A 129 8.60 7.97 9.55
C ASP A 129 8.83 8.20 8.05
N SER A 130 7.98 7.58 7.21
CA SER A 130 8.14 7.63 5.77
C SER A 130 7.80 9.00 5.17
N SER A 131 7.05 9.84 5.88
CA SER A 131 6.66 11.18 5.42
C SER A 131 7.75 12.24 5.60
N ARG A 132 8.88 11.89 6.23
CA ARG A 132 9.90 12.89 6.56
C ARG A 132 10.33 13.70 5.35
N GLY A 133 10.12 15.02 5.39
CA GLY A 133 10.51 15.96 4.33
C GLY A 133 9.66 15.89 3.07
N VAL A 134 8.59 15.10 3.05
CA VAL A 134 7.60 15.10 1.96
C VAL A 134 6.81 16.41 2.03
N ALA A 135 6.62 17.06 0.89
CA ALA A 135 5.78 18.25 0.81
C ALA A 135 4.31 17.89 1.05
N THR A 136 3.66 18.63 1.95
CA THR A 136 2.29 18.36 2.39
C THR A 136 1.30 19.38 1.87
N ILE A 137 0.03 18.99 1.80
CA ILE A 137 -1.14 19.83 1.53
C ILE A 137 -1.89 19.98 2.86
N GLU A 138 -2.31 21.20 3.21
CA GLU A 138 -3.16 21.42 4.38
C GLU A 138 -4.50 20.71 4.17
N SER A 139 -5.06 20.15 5.26
CA SER A 139 -6.40 19.58 5.20
C SER A 139 -7.42 20.69 4.98
N ASP A 140 -8.34 20.49 4.05
CA ASP A 140 -9.46 21.41 3.85
C ASP A 140 -10.47 21.23 5.00
N ASP A 141 -10.32 22.04 6.05
CA ASP A 141 -11.32 22.11 7.11
C ASP A 141 -12.56 22.88 6.58
N HIS A 142 -13.54 22.14 6.08
CA HIS A 142 -14.86 22.68 5.75
C HIS A 142 -15.68 22.99 7.02
N GLY A 143 -14.98 23.41 8.08
CA GLY A 143 -15.60 23.79 9.33
C GLY A 143 -16.70 24.80 9.10
N ASP A 144 -17.94 24.40 9.38
CA ASP A 144 -19.06 25.29 9.50
C ASP A 144 -18.69 26.46 10.43
N ASP A 145 -18.53 27.65 9.88
CA ASP A 145 -18.38 28.92 10.62
C ASP A 145 -19.68 29.20 11.41
N HIS A 146 -19.98 28.33 12.37
CA HIS A 146 -20.98 28.54 13.39
C HIS A 146 -20.30 28.86 14.71
N GLY A 147 -19.97 30.15 14.86
CA GLY A 147 -19.57 30.71 16.14
C GLY A 147 -20.55 30.37 17.23
N HIS A 148 -20.28 29.36 18.03
CA HIS A 148 -20.86 29.16 19.35
C HIS A 148 -19.80 28.61 20.32
N SER A 149 -19.47 29.50 21.22
CA SER A 149 -18.77 29.34 22.48
C SER A 149 -19.36 28.24 23.38
N HIS A 150 -18.43 27.48 24.03
CA HIS A 150 -18.57 26.75 25.30
C HIS A 150 -19.32 25.41 25.32
N GLY A 151 -18.52 24.35 25.56
CA GLY A 151 -18.94 23.11 26.14
C GLY A 151 -17.86 22.05 26.00
N HIS A 152 -17.16 21.75 27.10
CA HIS A 152 -16.25 20.61 27.16
C HIS A 152 -17.04 19.32 27.03
N ASP A 153 -17.08 18.76 25.83
CA ASP A 153 -17.50 17.40 25.63
C ASP A 153 -16.36 16.67 24.90
N HIS A 154 -15.88 15.59 25.51
CA HIS A 154 -14.81 14.75 24.95
C HIS A 154 -15.41 13.84 23.86
N GLY A 155 -15.93 14.43 22.80
CA GLY A 155 -16.23 13.73 21.57
C GLY A 155 -14.95 13.67 20.75
N HIS A 156 -14.49 12.48 20.39
CA HIS A 156 -13.42 12.29 19.44
C HIS A 156 -13.89 12.83 18.11
N SER A 157 -13.42 14.02 17.74
CA SER A 157 -13.60 14.59 16.42
C SER A 157 -12.66 13.80 15.50
N HIS A 158 -13.21 12.95 14.68
CA HIS A 158 -12.48 12.30 13.59
C HIS A 158 -12.37 13.31 12.45
N SER A 159 -11.28 14.06 12.42
CA SER A 159 -10.84 14.85 11.29
C SER A 159 -9.39 14.49 11.01
N HIS A 160 -8.94 14.62 9.78
CA HIS A 160 -7.52 14.62 9.50
C HIS A 160 -6.85 15.73 10.32
N GLY A 161 -5.56 15.53 10.69
CA GLY A 161 -4.76 16.56 11.36
C GLY A 161 -4.64 17.85 10.53
N ALA A 162 -3.67 18.69 10.87
CA ALA A 162 -3.45 19.96 10.15
C ALA A 162 -3.09 19.78 8.66
N VAL A 163 -2.66 18.58 8.25
CA VAL A 163 -2.29 18.24 6.89
C VAL A 163 -2.93 16.93 6.46
N ASN A 164 -3.28 16.83 5.18
CA ASN A 164 -3.82 15.60 4.61
C ASN A 164 -2.74 14.49 4.61
N PRO A 165 -3.01 13.28 5.13
CA PRO A 165 -1.98 12.25 5.27
C PRO A 165 -1.78 11.35 4.05
N HIS A 166 -2.61 11.43 2.99
CA HIS A 166 -2.68 10.49 1.87
C HIS A 166 -1.58 10.73 0.80
N ILE A 167 -0.36 11.01 1.24
CA ILE A 167 0.78 11.35 0.38
C ILE A 167 1.18 10.24 -0.59
N TRP A 168 0.90 8.98 -0.27
CA TRP A 168 1.21 7.83 -1.13
C TRP A 168 0.43 7.80 -2.44
N LEU A 169 -0.66 8.56 -2.57
CA LEU A 169 -1.44 8.64 -3.81
C LEU A 169 -0.79 9.52 -4.89
N ASP A 170 0.26 10.26 -4.56
CA ASP A 170 1.16 10.85 -5.55
C ASP A 170 2.41 9.96 -5.71
N PRO A 171 2.63 9.33 -6.88
CA PRO A 171 3.79 8.48 -7.08
C PRO A 171 5.15 9.16 -6.86
N GLN A 172 5.26 10.48 -7.01
CA GLN A 172 6.51 11.19 -6.71
C GLN A 172 6.73 11.36 -5.20
N ARG A 173 5.66 11.54 -4.43
CA ARG A 173 5.72 11.52 -2.96
C ARG A 173 5.97 10.09 -2.45
N ALA A 174 5.40 9.08 -3.11
CA ALA A 174 5.72 7.67 -2.84
C ALA A 174 7.19 7.34 -3.10
N VAL A 175 7.83 7.91 -4.11
CA VAL A 175 9.29 7.81 -4.32
C VAL A 175 10.04 8.29 -3.08
N GLN A 176 9.67 9.45 -2.53
CA GLN A 176 10.33 9.97 -1.32
C GLN A 176 10.08 9.09 -0.09
N GLN A 177 8.85 8.53 0.06
CA GLN A 177 8.58 7.56 1.12
C GLN A 177 9.47 6.32 0.99
N VAL A 178 9.63 5.78 -0.20
CA VAL A 178 10.50 4.63 -0.48
C VAL A 178 11.98 4.97 -0.18
N GLU A 179 12.43 6.17 -0.50
CA GLU A 179 13.79 6.65 -0.16
C GLU A 179 13.98 6.74 1.37
N ASN A 180 13.00 7.28 2.10
CA ASN A 180 13.05 7.36 3.56
C ASN A 180 13.06 5.97 4.21
N ILE A 181 12.27 5.03 3.70
CA ILE A 181 12.24 3.63 4.14
C ILE A 181 13.59 2.97 3.89
N ARG A 182 14.15 3.13 2.67
CA ARG A 182 15.50 2.62 2.32
C ARG A 182 16.55 3.13 3.31
N ASP A 183 16.59 4.41 3.54
CA ASP A 183 17.62 5.02 4.38
C ASP A 183 17.48 4.58 5.84
N GLY A 184 16.24 4.45 6.33
CA GLY A 184 15.96 3.90 7.64
C GLY A 184 16.39 2.44 7.80
N LEU A 185 16.07 1.59 6.83
CA LEU A 185 16.46 0.17 6.84
C LEU A 185 17.98 0.00 6.71
N VAL A 186 18.65 0.79 5.86
CA VAL A 186 20.12 0.80 5.75
C VAL A 186 20.77 1.19 7.07
N ALA A 187 20.20 2.13 7.82
CA ALA A 187 20.71 2.53 9.12
C ALA A 187 20.48 1.46 10.20
N ALA A 188 19.33 0.79 10.17
CA ALA A 188 18.96 -0.24 11.14
C ALA A 188 19.70 -1.58 10.88
N ASP A 189 19.93 -1.93 9.62
CA ASP A 189 20.65 -3.13 9.22
C ASP A 189 21.68 -2.84 8.10
N PRO A 190 22.87 -2.39 8.49
CA PRO A 190 23.95 -2.14 7.52
C PRO A 190 24.42 -3.39 6.78
N SER A 191 24.13 -4.59 7.27
CA SER A 191 24.60 -5.85 6.68
C SER A 191 23.93 -6.12 5.33
N CYS A 192 22.67 -5.69 5.14
CA CYS A 192 21.93 -5.80 3.88
C CYS A 192 21.80 -4.46 3.11
N ALA A 193 22.59 -3.45 3.46
CA ALA A 193 22.49 -2.10 2.90
C ALA A 193 22.46 -2.06 1.37
N ASP A 194 23.29 -2.86 0.71
CA ASP A 194 23.32 -2.92 -0.76
C ASP A 194 22.06 -3.59 -1.35
N GLY A 195 21.47 -4.54 -0.62
CA GLY A 195 20.18 -5.15 -0.95
C GLY A 195 19.06 -4.08 -0.95
N TYR A 196 18.92 -3.36 0.14
CA TYR A 196 17.92 -2.28 0.28
C TYR A 196 18.07 -1.20 -0.78
N ARG A 197 19.30 -0.78 -1.09
CA ARG A 197 19.56 0.23 -2.13
C ARG A 197 19.15 -0.25 -3.51
N ARG A 198 19.55 -1.47 -3.90
CA ARG A 198 19.18 -2.03 -5.21
C ARG A 198 17.68 -2.19 -5.37
N ASN A 199 17.01 -2.72 -4.34
CA ASN A 199 15.58 -2.95 -4.36
C ASN A 199 14.81 -1.63 -4.45
N ALA A 200 15.19 -0.64 -3.63
CA ALA A 200 14.60 0.69 -3.68
C ALA A 200 14.80 1.37 -5.04
N GLU A 201 16.00 1.30 -5.62
CA GLU A 201 16.28 1.86 -6.95
C GLU A 201 15.38 1.25 -8.03
N ALA A 202 15.21 -0.06 -8.00
CA ALA A 202 14.32 -0.77 -8.95
C ALA A 202 12.87 -0.31 -8.78
N TYR A 203 12.36 -0.30 -7.57
CA TYR A 203 10.97 0.08 -7.32
C TYR A 203 10.70 1.57 -7.59
N ILE A 204 11.65 2.46 -7.29
CA ILE A 204 11.59 3.88 -7.64
C ILE A 204 11.53 4.09 -9.16
N ALA A 205 12.24 3.28 -9.94
CA ALA A 205 12.13 3.33 -11.40
C ALA A 205 10.70 2.98 -11.86
N GLU A 206 10.09 1.94 -11.28
CA GLU A 206 8.70 1.56 -11.58
C GLU A 206 7.68 2.64 -11.16
N LEU A 207 7.90 3.31 -10.01
CA LEU A 207 7.05 4.42 -9.57
C LEU A 207 7.14 5.63 -10.53
N ARG A 208 8.33 5.94 -11.04
CA ARG A 208 8.53 7.03 -12.01
C ARG A 208 7.89 6.71 -13.36
N ASP A 209 7.99 5.45 -13.80
CA ASP A 209 7.32 4.99 -15.03
C ASP A 209 5.79 5.03 -14.89
N LEU A 210 5.28 4.65 -13.72
CA LEU A 210 3.86 4.77 -13.37
C LEU A 210 3.40 6.23 -13.44
N ASP A 211 4.12 7.13 -12.79
CA ASP A 211 3.83 8.57 -12.79
C ASP A 211 3.77 9.15 -14.21
N ALA A 212 4.76 8.83 -15.05
CA ALA A 212 4.79 9.29 -16.45
C ALA A 212 3.62 8.74 -17.27
N SER A 213 3.23 7.47 -17.05
CA SER A 213 2.05 6.87 -17.69
C SER A 213 0.78 7.59 -17.29
N ILE A 214 0.56 7.77 -15.98
CA ILE A 214 -0.63 8.45 -15.45
C ILE A 214 -0.71 9.89 -15.97
N ALA A 215 0.39 10.63 -15.94
CA ALA A 215 0.44 12.01 -16.44
C ALA A 215 0.04 12.08 -17.93
N THR A 216 0.48 11.11 -18.73
CA THR A 216 0.12 11.02 -20.16
C THR A 216 -1.38 10.72 -20.34
N GLU A 217 -1.90 9.77 -19.57
CA GLU A 217 -3.30 9.32 -19.69
C GLU A 217 -4.29 10.38 -19.18
N LEU A 218 -3.91 11.16 -18.17
CA LEU A 218 -4.77 12.18 -17.57
C LEU A 218 -4.59 13.58 -18.17
N ALA A 219 -3.56 13.82 -18.99
CA ALA A 219 -3.34 15.11 -19.63
C ALA A 219 -4.59 15.68 -20.37
N PRO A 220 -5.42 14.88 -21.07
CA PRO A 220 -6.63 15.40 -21.70
C PRO A 220 -7.71 15.92 -20.74
N PHE A 221 -7.62 15.56 -19.47
CA PHE A 221 -8.59 15.86 -18.42
C PHE A 221 -8.13 16.97 -17.46
N SER A 222 -7.03 17.63 -17.78
CA SER A 222 -6.47 18.72 -16.95
C SER A 222 -7.55 19.76 -16.60
N GLY A 223 -7.64 20.07 -15.30
CA GLY A 223 -8.62 21.00 -14.73
C GLY A 223 -10.02 20.41 -14.51
N GLN A 224 -10.26 19.13 -14.87
CA GLN A 224 -11.54 18.50 -14.57
C GLN A 224 -11.67 18.17 -13.09
N THR A 225 -12.92 18.25 -12.61
CA THR A 225 -13.29 17.93 -11.22
C THR A 225 -13.79 16.50 -11.12
N PHE A 226 -13.43 15.84 -10.03
CA PHE A 226 -14.06 14.59 -9.58
C PHE A 226 -14.46 14.71 -8.11
N VAL A 227 -15.39 13.87 -7.67
CA VAL A 227 -15.83 13.81 -6.28
C VAL A 227 -15.53 12.42 -5.73
N ALA A 228 -14.69 12.36 -4.71
CA ALA A 228 -14.38 11.16 -3.94
C ALA A 228 -15.35 10.99 -2.78
N PHE A 229 -15.39 9.80 -2.17
CA PHE A 229 -16.21 9.60 -0.98
C PHE A 229 -15.61 10.35 0.23
N HIS A 230 -14.34 10.09 0.56
CA HIS A 230 -13.65 10.88 1.59
C HIS A 230 -12.45 11.65 1.04
N ASP A 231 -11.81 12.48 1.86
CA ASP A 231 -10.72 13.39 1.46
C ASP A 231 -9.36 12.69 1.35
N PHE A 232 -9.25 11.72 0.42
CA PHE A 232 -7.97 11.03 0.17
C PHE A 232 -7.19 11.61 -1.01
N ALA A 233 -7.80 12.37 -1.89
CA ALA A 233 -7.29 12.57 -3.24
C ALA A 233 -6.53 13.89 -3.55
N PRO A 234 -6.25 14.81 -2.62
CA PRO A 234 -5.68 16.11 -2.98
C PRO A 234 -4.28 16.00 -3.60
N TYR A 235 -3.44 15.09 -3.14
CA TYR A 235 -2.10 14.89 -3.70
C TYR A 235 -2.13 14.32 -5.12
N PHE A 236 -3.04 13.36 -5.38
CA PHE A 236 -3.26 12.83 -6.72
C PHE A 236 -3.77 13.93 -7.67
N ALA A 237 -4.75 14.71 -7.23
CA ALA A 237 -5.33 15.79 -7.99
C ALA A 237 -4.29 16.88 -8.32
N GLU A 238 -3.52 17.33 -7.33
CA GLU A 238 -2.43 18.29 -7.52
C GLU A 238 -1.41 17.78 -8.55
N ARG A 239 -0.99 16.51 -8.40
CA ARG A 239 0.02 15.91 -9.27
C ARG A 239 -0.37 15.92 -10.74
N TYR A 240 -1.65 15.67 -11.05
CA TYR A 240 -2.14 15.53 -12.43
C TYR A 240 -3.00 16.70 -12.89
N ASN A 241 -2.94 17.82 -12.16
CA ASN A 241 -3.71 19.05 -12.47
C ASN A 241 -5.21 18.80 -12.62
N LEU A 242 -5.78 18.03 -11.70
CA LEU A 242 -7.21 17.80 -11.54
C LEU A 242 -7.73 18.59 -10.34
N GLN A 243 -9.05 18.60 -10.14
CA GLN A 243 -9.71 19.15 -8.98
C GLN A 243 -10.37 18.00 -8.21
N ALA A 244 -9.93 17.75 -6.98
CA ALA A 244 -10.58 16.79 -6.09
C ALA A 244 -11.57 17.52 -5.18
N GLU A 245 -12.74 16.94 -5.04
CA GLU A 245 -13.77 17.29 -4.07
C GLU A 245 -14.16 16.00 -3.35
N PHE A 246 -14.73 16.09 -2.17
CA PHE A 246 -15.11 14.92 -1.38
C PHE A 246 -16.47 15.10 -0.73
N VAL A 247 -17.07 14.02 -0.23
CA VAL A 247 -18.36 14.02 0.46
C VAL A 247 -18.16 14.21 1.96
N VAL A 248 -17.23 13.46 2.55
CA VAL A 248 -16.89 13.46 3.99
C VAL A 248 -15.38 13.53 4.18
N ASP A 249 -14.95 14.01 5.34
CA ASP A 249 -13.50 14.15 5.62
C ASP A 249 -12.83 12.78 5.83
N VAL A 250 -13.50 11.87 6.53
CA VAL A 250 -13.01 10.50 6.80
C VAL A 250 -14.11 9.47 6.52
N PRO A 251 -13.77 8.23 6.10
CA PRO A 251 -14.75 7.27 5.59
C PRO A 251 -15.80 6.79 6.62
N GLU A 252 -15.49 6.87 7.93
CA GLU A 252 -16.41 6.45 8.99
C GLU A 252 -17.57 7.42 9.22
N ILE A 253 -17.50 8.63 8.69
CA ILE A 253 -18.52 9.66 8.87
C ILE A 253 -19.66 9.47 7.88
N ASN A 254 -20.90 9.47 8.36
CA ASN A 254 -22.04 9.47 7.46
C ASN A 254 -22.29 10.89 6.92
N PRO A 255 -22.50 11.03 5.58
CA PRO A 255 -22.77 12.32 4.97
C PRO A 255 -23.99 13.02 5.60
N THR A 256 -23.82 14.30 5.90
CA THR A 256 -24.91 15.15 6.35
C THR A 256 -25.77 15.64 5.17
N PRO A 257 -26.99 16.15 5.40
CA PRO A 257 -27.75 16.80 4.35
C PRO A 257 -27.04 18.04 3.72
N ALA A 258 -26.11 18.66 4.44
CA ALA A 258 -25.29 19.77 3.92
C ALA A 258 -24.25 19.24 2.92
N ASP A 259 -23.56 18.15 3.24
CA ASP A 259 -22.58 17.50 2.34
C ASP A 259 -23.25 17.04 1.04
N LEU A 260 -24.41 16.41 1.16
CA LEU A 260 -25.17 15.95 -0.01
C LEU A 260 -25.60 17.14 -0.91
N ARG A 261 -25.99 18.27 -0.32
CA ARG A 261 -26.31 19.48 -1.10
C ARG A 261 -25.07 20.06 -1.78
N ARG A 262 -23.95 20.18 -1.06
CA ARG A 262 -22.68 20.65 -1.60
C ARG A 262 -22.25 19.82 -2.81
N VAL A 263 -22.26 18.50 -2.68
CA VAL A 263 -21.93 17.58 -3.80
C VAL A 263 -22.90 17.74 -4.97
N SER A 264 -24.21 17.92 -4.70
CA SER A 264 -25.20 18.16 -5.76
C SER A 264 -24.91 19.44 -6.55
N GLU A 265 -24.48 20.50 -5.86
CA GLU A 265 -24.08 21.75 -6.49
C GLU A 265 -22.80 21.61 -7.32
N ILE A 266 -21.82 20.80 -6.84
CA ILE A 266 -20.59 20.49 -7.57
C ILE A 266 -20.93 19.76 -8.87
N VAL A 267 -21.70 18.68 -8.78
CA VAL A 267 -22.13 17.91 -9.96
C VAL A 267 -22.85 18.78 -10.97
N ALA A 268 -23.74 19.67 -10.51
CA ALA A 268 -24.47 20.58 -11.40
C ALA A 268 -23.57 21.61 -12.10
N ARG A 269 -22.42 21.98 -11.50
CA ARG A 269 -21.50 22.98 -12.07
C ARG A 269 -20.43 22.37 -12.98
N THR A 270 -20.07 21.12 -12.78
CA THR A 270 -18.86 20.53 -13.36
C THR A 270 -19.14 19.52 -14.48
N ASP A 271 -20.43 19.25 -14.80
CA ASP A 271 -20.87 18.24 -15.76
C ASP A 271 -20.27 16.83 -15.45
N LEU A 272 -20.10 16.55 -14.16
CA LEU A 272 -19.48 15.32 -13.67
C LEU A 272 -20.33 14.10 -14.06
N GLN A 273 -19.69 13.05 -14.59
CA GLN A 273 -20.37 11.86 -15.07
C GLN A 273 -20.43 10.71 -14.05
N ALA A 274 -19.58 10.76 -13.01
CA ALA A 274 -19.53 9.76 -11.96
C ALA A 274 -19.03 10.33 -10.63
N LEU A 275 -19.47 9.70 -9.54
CA LEU A 275 -18.88 9.85 -8.21
C LEU A 275 -17.93 8.68 -7.97
N LEU A 276 -16.83 8.92 -7.24
CA LEU A 276 -15.82 7.90 -6.94
C LEU A 276 -16.07 7.32 -5.55
N SER A 277 -16.53 6.08 -5.51
CA SER A 277 -16.64 5.25 -4.31
C SER A 277 -15.33 4.53 -4.02
N GLU A 278 -15.22 3.96 -2.85
CA GLU A 278 -14.06 3.18 -2.38
C GLU A 278 -14.42 1.69 -2.25
N PRO A 279 -13.44 0.76 -2.31
CA PRO A 279 -13.72 -0.67 -2.25
C PRO A 279 -14.40 -1.12 -0.96
N GLN A 280 -14.03 -0.52 0.19
CA GLN A 280 -14.57 -0.82 1.51
C GLN A 280 -15.95 -0.22 1.73
N GLU A 281 -16.33 0.81 0.97
CA GLU A 281 -17.56 1.55 1.16
C GLU A 281 -18.72 0.96 0.35
N GLY A 282 -19.46 0.01 0.92
CA GLY A 282 -20.76 -0.45 0.40
C GLY A 282 -21.87 0.60 0.56
N ASN A 283 -21.58 1.86 0.31
CA ASN A 283 -22.33 3.00 0.81
C ASN A 283 -23.67 3.20 0.11
N ARG A 284 -24.77 2.83 0.80
CA ARG A 284 -26.15 3.00 0.29
C ARG A 284 -26.50 4.46 0.04
N SER A 285 -25.99 5.36 0.89
CA SER A 285 -26.24 6.81 0.78
C SER A 285 -25.57 7.39 -0.43
N PHE A 286 -24.32 7.00 -0.70
CA PHE A 286 -23.56 7.43 -1.86
C PHE A 286 -24.16 6.93 -3.18
N ASN A 287 -24.58 5.67 -3.22
CA ASN A 287 -25.28 5.10 -4.36
C ASN A 287 -26.69 5.73 -4.58
N ALA A 288 -27.36 6.15 -3.50
CA ALA A 288 -28.62 6.87 -3.60
C ALA A 288 -28.39 8.28 -4.17
N LEU A 289 -27.38 8.99 -3.66
CA LEU A 289 -26.99 10.30 -4.17
C LEU A 289 -26.65 10.26 -5.65
N ALA A 290 -25.84 9.32 -6.08
CA ALA A 290 -25.47 9.18 -7.50
C ALA A 290 -26.71 8.97 -8.39
N ARG A 291 -27.67 8.15 -7.94
CA ARG A 291 -28.95 7.95 -8.67
C ARG A 291 -29.79 9.22 -8.73
N ASP A 292 -29.89 9.94 -7.63
CA ASP A 292 -30.67 11.17 -7.56
C ASP A 292 -30.07 12.28 -8.44
N LEU A 293 -28.74 12.28 -8.59
CA LEU A 293 -28.01 13.21 -9.45
C LEU A 293 -27.94 12.76 -10.92
N GLY A 294 -28.33 11.52 -11.22
CA GLY A 294 -28.25 10.95 -12.57
C GLY A 294 -26.83 10.65 -13.04
N VAL A 295 -25.87 10.51 -12.12
CA VAL A 295 -24.47 10.17 -12.39
C VAL A 295 -24.17 8.72 -12.03
N ARG A 296 -23.08 8.18 -12.57
CA ARG A 296 -22.61 6.82 -12.25
C ARG A 296 -21.82 6.81 -10.96
N VAL A 297 -21.55 5.61 -10.44
CA VAL A 297 -20.53 5.37 -9.42
C VAL A 297 -19.41 4.55 -10.08
N SER A 298 -18.20 5.07 -10.02
CA SER A 298 -16.95 4.35 -10.30
C SER A 298 -16.20 4.11 -9.01
N VAL A 299 -15.19 3.25 -9.02
CA VAL A 299 -14.39 2.95 -7.83
C VAL A 299 -13.00 3.55 -7.99
N PHE A 300 -12.59 4.36 -7.03
CA PHE A 300 -11.19 4.74 -6.85
C PHE A 300 -10.71 4.12 -5.53
N ASP A 301 -9.67 3.30 -5.62
CA ASP A 301 -9.12 2.59 -4.47
C ASP A 301 -7.97 3.41 -3.86
N PRO A 302 -8.13 3.98 -2.66
CA PRO A 302 -7.07 4.71 -1.97
C PRO A 302 -5.97 3.79 -1.42
N LEU A 303 -6.05 2.48 -1.62
CA LEU A 303 -5.10 1.49 -1.08
C LEU A 303 -5.08 1.40 0.45
N GLU A 304 -6.10 1.85 1.12
CA GLU A 304 -6.18 1.74 2.59
C GLU A 304 -6.53 0.34 3.05
N THR A 305 -7.23 -0.41 2.21
CA THR A 305 -7.61 -1.81 2.44
C THR A 305 -7.24 -2.69 1.25
N GLY A 306 -7.15 -3.99 1.50
CA GLY A 306 -6.89 -5.00 0.47
C GLY A 306 -6.97 -6.41 1.03
N SER A 307 -6.56 -7.39 0.25
CA SER A 307 -6.45 -8.76 0.70
C SER A 307 -5.07 -9.09 1.28
N GLU A 308 -4.97 -10.21 1.99
CA GLU A 308 -3.69 -10.78 2.42
C GLU A 308 -2.74 -11.09 1.25
N GLU A 309 -3.29 -11.41 0.08
CA GLU A 309 -2.53 -11.65 -1.14
C GLU A 309 -1.97 -10.34 -1.67
N ASP A 310 -2.79 -9.30 -1.75
CA ASP A 310 -2.38 -7.95 -2.17
C ASP A 310 -1.24 -7.42 -1.30
N ALA A 311 -1.33 -7.59 0.01
CA ALA A 311 -0.30 -7.12 0.95
C ALA A 311 1.06 -7.81 0.82
N ARG A 312 1.12 -8.98 0.15
CA ARG A 312 2.37 -9.71 -0.07
C ARG A 312 3.11 -9.29 -1.33
N ASP A 313 2.41 -8.69 -2.27
CA ASP A 313 2.96 -8.32 -3.58
C ASP A 313 3.14 -6.80 -3.70
N PRO A 314 4.37 -6.27 -3.65
CA PRO A 314 4.63 -4.84 -3.82
C PRO A 314 4.08 -4.25 -5.12
N SER A 315 3.90 -5.06 -6.17
CA SER A 315 3.34 -4.61 -7.44
C SER A 315 1.85 -4.24 -7.34
N THR A 316 1.18 -4.60 -6.24
CA THR A 316 -0.21 -4.23 -5.96
C THR A 316 -0.42 -2.72 -6.05
N TYR A 317 0.49 -1.92 -5.47
CA TYR A 317 0.41 -0.47 -5.57
C TYR A 317 0.34 0.01 -7.03
N LEU A 318 1.26 -0.47 -7.86
CA LEU A 318 1.34 -0.08 -9.27
C LEU A 318 0.09 -0.50 -10.05
N ARG A 319 -0.44 -1.69 -9.77
CA ARG A 319 -1.64 -2.25 -10.41
C ARG A 319 -2.89 -1.46 -10.03
N VAL A 320 -3.06 -1.18 -8.75
CA VAL A 320 -4.23 -0.43 -8.24
C VAL A 320 -4.22 1.00 -8.78
N MET A 321 -3.09 1.69 -8.75
CA MET A 321 -2.98 3.05 -9.29
C MET A 321 -3.31 3.11 -10.79
N ARG A 322 -2.89 2.12 -11.59
CA ARG A 322 -3.31 2.02 -13.00
C ARG A 322 -4.80 1.79 -13.16
N SER A 323 -5.39 0.93 -12.31
CA SER A 323 -6.85 0.70 -12.31
C SER A 323 -7.61 1.97 -11.97
N ASN A 324 -7.17 2.72 -10.98
CA ASN A 324 -7.76 4.01 -10.60
C ASN A 324 -7.81 5.00 -11.76
N VAL A 325 -6.74 5.06 -12.55
CA VAL A 325 -6.70 5.93 -13.74
C VAL A 325 -7.74 5.51 -14.78
N GLN A 326 -7.92 4.20 -15.00
CA GLN A 326 -8.94 3.70 -15.92
C GLN A 326 -10.36 4.03 -15.45
N GLU A 327 -10.65 3.83 -14.17
CA GLU A 327 -11.93 4.17 -13.56
C GLU A 327 -12.22 5.68 -13.63
N LEU A 328 -11.19 6.50 -13.36
CA LEU A 328 -11.31 7.95 -13.45
C LEU A 328 -11.56 8.43 -14.87
N ARG A 329 -10.89 7.86 -15.86
CA ARG A 329 -11.16 8.16 -17.29
C ARG A 329 -12.60 7.81 -17.69
N GLN A 330 -13.10 6.66 -17.22
CA GLN A 330 -14.50 6.30 -17.43
C GLN A 330 -15.45 7.28 -16.73
N ALA A 331 -15.07 7.76 -15.54
CA ALA A 331 -15.83 8.80 -14.84
C ALA A 331 -15.88 10.12 -15.61
N PHE A 332 -14.83 10.44 -16.36
CA PHE A 332 -14.78 11.59 -17.26
C PHE A 332 -15.41 11.34 -18.64
N GLY A 333 -15.96 10.15 -18.89
CA GLY A 333 -16.77 9.85 -20.09
C GLY A 333 -16.01 9.29 -21.30
N VAL A 334 -14.80 8.72 -21.07
CA VAL A 334 -13.94 8.15 -22.14
C VAL A 334 -13.70 6.65 -21.94
#